data_580ecd810121173796f5157008cafff9
#
_entry.id   580ecd810121173796f5157008cafff9
#
_cell.length_a   1.000
_cell.length_b   1.000
_cell.length_c   1.000
_cell.angle_alpha   90.00
_cell.angle_beta   90.00
_cell.angle_gamma   90.00
#
_symmetry.space_group_name_H-M   'P 1'
#
loop_
_entity.id
_entity.type
_entity.pdbx_description
1 polymer ?
#
loop_
_entity_poly.entity_id
_entity_poly.type
_entity_poly.pdbx_seq_one_letter_code
_entity_poly.pdbx_strand_id
1 'polypeptide(L)'
;MELENALSKYEPVIGIEIHAQLNTNSKAYCSDKNEFGASPNTLTSPISLGHPGTLPKFNKELVNHAIKLGLALDCDITREMHFDRKNYFYADLPKGYQITQDKKPICKNG
;
A
#
# COMPACT_ATOMS: atom_id res chain seq x y z
N MET A 1 -6.91 -13.94 34.49
CA MET A 1 -7.94 -12.87 34.49
C MET A 1 -8.99 -13.33 33.50
N GLU A 2 -10.22 -13.47 33.91
CA GLU A 2 -11.30 -13.89 33.03
C GLU A 2 -11.59 -12.77 32.02
N LEU A 3 -11.94 -13.13 30.77
CA LEU A 3 -12.16 -12.19 29.66
C LEU A 3 -13.19 -11.11 30.01
N GLU A 4 -14.30 -11.51 30.65
CA GLU A 4 -15.35 -10.57 31.07
C GLU A 4 -14.86 -9.48 32.04
N ASN A 5 -13.99 -9.84 32.98
CA ASN A 5 -13.39 -8.88 33.91
C ASN A 5 -12.38 -7.95 33.20
N ALA A 6 -11.70 -8.43 32.17
CA ALA A 6 -10.84 -7.58 31.34
C ALA A 6 -11.64 -6.58 30.53
N LEU A 7 -12.71 -7.01 29.84
CA LEU A 7 -13.57 -6.16 29.01
C LEU A 7 -14.37 -5.12 29.81
N SER A 8 -14.60 -5.35 31.12
CA SER A 8 -15.22 -4.34 31.99
C SER A 8 -14.30 -3.17 32.35
N LYS A 9 -12.98 -3.33 32.18
CA LYS A 9 -11.95 -2.34 32.57
C LYS A 9 -11.18 -1.74 31.40
N TYR A 10 -11.14 -2.44 30.26
CA TYR A 10 -10.32 -2.08 29.12
C TYR A 10 -11.14 -2.12 27.84
N GLU A 11 -10.93 -1.15 26.97
CA GLU A 11 -11.44 -1.15 25.60
C GLU A 11 -10.44 -1.84 24.67
N PRO A 12 -10.81 -2.91 23.96
CA PRO A 12 -9.93 -3.52 22.99
C PRO A 12 -9.82 -2.65 21.73
N VAL A 13 -8.60 -2.30 21.35
CA VAL A 13 -8.30 -1.61 20.08
C VAL A 13 -7.53 -2.58 19.21
N ILE A 14 -8.12 -2.95 18.07
CA ILE A 14 -7.56 -3.95 17.15
C ILE A 14 -7.28 -3.30 15.81
N GLY A 15 -6.04 -3.39 15.33
CA GLY A 15 -5.65 -3.03 13.98
C GLY A 15 -5.30 -4.29 13.18
N ILE A 16 -5.74 -4.36 11.93
CA ILE A 16 -5.39 -5.45 11.02
C ILE A 16 -4.73 -4.83 9.78
N GLU A 17 -3.54 -5.32 9.45
CA GLU A 17 -2.85 -4.99 8.20
C GLU A 17 -2.86 -6.20 7.28
N ILE A 18 -3.29 -5.99 6.03
CA ILE A 18 -3.30 -7.03 5.00
C ILE A 18 -2.39 -6.60 3.86
N HIS A 19 -1.43 -7.45 3.53
CA HIS A 19 -0.56 -7.26 2.38
C HIS A 19 -1.09 -8.05 1.19
N ALA A 20 -1.43 -7.36 0.10
CA ALA A 20 -1.90 -7.97 -1.14
C ALA A 20 -1.02 -7.55 -2.32
N GLN A 21 -0.55 -8.52 -3.08
CA GLN A 21 0.12 -8.26 -4.36
C GLN A 21 -0.90 -8.37 -5.48
N LEU A 22 -1.16 -7.27 -6.19
CA LEU A 22 -2.16 -7.22 -7.24
C LEU A 22 -1.66 -7.83 -8.55
N ASN A 23 -2.55 -8.51 -9.26
CA ASN A 23 -2.27 -9.08 -10.56
C ASN A 23 -2.44 -8.03 -11.67
N THR A 24 -1.47 -7.13 -11.76
CA THR A 24 -1.38 -6.08 -12.78
C THR A 24 -0.16 -6.31 -13.68
N ASN A 25 -0.17 -5.81 -14.91
CA ASN A 25 0.94 -5.97 -15.84
C ASN A 25 2.22 -5.25 -15.41
N SER A 26 2.07 -4.12 -14.71
CA SER A 26 3.19 -3.36 -14.17
C SER A 26 3.07 -3.20 -12.66
N LYS A 27 4.17 -2.87 -12.01
CA LYS A 27 4.20 -2.55 -10.59
C LYS A 27 3.34 -1.33 -10.25
N ALA A 28 3.08 -1.12 -8.96
CA ALA A 28 2.17 -0.09 -8.48
C ALA A 28 2.59 1.35 -8.83
N TYR A 29 3.88 1.63 -8.78
CA TYR A 29 4.42 3.00 -8.82
C TYR A 29 5.44 3.25 -9.94
N CYS A 30 5.57 2.30 -10.87
CA CYS A 30 6.45 2.40 -12.03
C CYS A 30 5.97 1.50 -13.17
N SER A 31 6.59 1.62 -14.34
CA SER A 31 6.26 0.81 -15.52
C SER A 31 6.97 -0.56 -15.54
N ASP A 32 7.76 -0.87 -14.53
CA ASP A 32 8.45 -2.15 -14.46
C ASP A 32 7.46 -3.30 -14.44
N LYS A 33 7.78 -4.37 -15.16
CA LYS A 33 6.90 -5.53 -15.26
C LYS A 33 6.65 -6.16 -13.89
N ASN A 34 5.40 -6.56 -13.66
CA ASN A 34 5.01 -7.31 -12.47
C ASN A 34 4.99 -8.80 -12.81
N GLU A 35 6.10 -9.48 -12.58
CA GLU A 35 6.28 -10.90 -12.93
C GLU A 35 6.87 -11.67 -11.75
N PHE A 36 6.21 -12.75 -11.38
CA PHE A 36 6.72 -13.67 -10.37
C PHE A 36 7.78 -14.60 -10.97
N GLY A 37 8.86 -14.83 -10.21
CA GLY A 37 9.92 -15.77 -10.62
C GLY A 37 10.93 -15.22 -11.63
N ALA A 38 10.88 -13.94 -11.97
CA ALA A 38 11.93 -13.31 -12.78
C ALA A 38 13.29 -13.34 -12.08
N SER A 39 14.37 -13.32 -12.85
CA SER A 39 15.72 -13.25 -12.31
C SER A 39 15.93 -12.01 -11.44
N PRO A 40 16.72 -12.08 -10.36
CA PRO A 40 16.98 -10.94 -9.48
C PRO A 40 17.45 -9.70 -10.26
N ASN A 41 16.97 -8.52 -9.88
CA ASN A 41 17.35 -7.22 -10.43
C ASN A 41 17.12 -7.01 -11.94
N THR A 42 16.26 -7.82 -12.57
CA THR A 42 15.93 -7.66 -14.01
C THR A 42 14.70 -6.79 -14.26
N LEU A 43 13.83 -6.65 -13.25
CA LEU A 43 12.60 -5.87 -13.34
C LEU A 43 12.72 -4.58 -12.52
N THR A 44 13.73 -3.78 -12.82
CA THR A 44 14.04 -2.54 -12.10
C THR A 44 14.31 -1.39 -13.08
N SER A 45 13.86 -0.19 -12.67
CA SER A 45 14.07 1.07 -13.38
C SER A 45 14.63 2.11 -12.41
N PRO A 46 15.10 3.26 -12.89
CA PRO A 46 15.49 4.36 -12.01
C PRO A 46 14.42 4.77 -11.00
N ILE A 47 13.15 4.64 -11.36
CA ILE A 47 12.02 4.95 -10.45
C ILE A 47 11.95 3.94 -9.31
N SER A 48 11.98 2.64 -9.61
CA SER A 48 11.91 1.59 -8.58
C SER A 48 13.16 1.54 -7.70
N LEU A 49 14.32 1.96 -8.24
CA LEU A 49 15.57 2.11 -7.49
C LEU A 49 15.65 3.41 -6.68
N GLY A 50 14.71 4.34 -6.90
CA GLY A 50 14.68 5.61 -6.17
C GLY A 50 15.81 6.57 -6.53
N HIS A 51 16.24 6.59 -7.80
CA HIS A 51 17.30 7.51 -8.25
C HIS A 51 16.90 8.98 -8.04
N PRO A 52 17.85 9.88 -7.78
CA PRO A 52 17.59 11.30 -7.65
C PRO A 52 16.83 11.88 -8.85
N GLY A 53 15.83 12.71 -8.60
CA GLY A 53 14.99 13.34 -9.62
C GLY A 53 13.87 12.48 -10.20
N THR A 54 13.73 11.22 -9.76
CA THR A 54 12.62 10.36 -10.18
C THR A 54 11.40 10.54 -9.28
N LEU A 55 10.21 10.42 -9.88
CA LEU A 55 8.94 10.42 -9.15
C LEU A 55 8.15 9.16 -9.48
N PRO A 56 7.47 8.56 -8.50
CA PRO A 56 6.54 7.46 -8.73
C PRO A 56 5.45 7.85 -9.73
N LYS A 57 5.08 6.88 -10.59
CA LYS A 57 3.92 6.99 -11.48
C LYS A 57 2.95 5.88 -11.18
N PHE A 58 1.69 6.25 -10.94
CA PHE A 58 0.67 5.27 -10.60
C PHE A 58 0.26 4.41 -11.76
N ASN A 59 0.11 3.13 -11.45
CA ASN A 59 -0.62 2.21 -12.27
C ASN A 59 -2.13 2.44 -12.07
N LYS A 60 -2.84 2.85 -13.12
CA LYS A 60 -4.29 3.07 -13.09
C LYS A 60 -5.06 1.81 -12.70
N GLU A 61 -4.59 0.65 -13.10
CA GLU A 61 -5.24 -0.63 -12.80
C GLU A 61 -5.22 -0.94 -11.30
N LEU A 62 -4.16 -0.55 -10.60
CA LEU A 62 -4.11 -0.62 -9.14
C LEU A 62 -5.25 0.17 -8.50
N VAL A 63 -5.51 1.38 -8.97
CA VAL A 63 -6.61 2.23 -8.46
C VAL A 63 -7.96 1.56 -8.72
N ASN A 64 -8.15 0.98 -9.90
CA ASN A 64 -9.37 0.24 -10.24
C ASN A 64 -9.59 -0.97 -9.31
N HIS A 65 -8.52 -1.71 -9.00
CA HIS A 65 -8.60 -2.85 -8.06
C HIS A 65 -8.92 -2.37 -6.64
N ALA A 66 -8.28 -1.30 -6.18
CA ALA A 66 -8.55 -0.72 -4.86
C ALA A 66 -10.00 -0.22 -4.74
N ILE A 67 -10.55 0.44 -5.77
CA ILE A 67 -11.94 0.87 -5.80
C ILE A 67 -12.89 -0.34 -5.75
N LYS A 68 -12.62 -1.39 -6.53
CA LYS A 68 -13.45 -2.61 -6.49
C LYS A 68 -13.48 -3.25 -5.11
N LEU A 69 -12.31 -3.32 -4.44
CA LEU A 69 -12.23 -3.83 -3.08
C LEU A 69 -12.99 -2.92 -2.11
N GLY A 70 -12.80 -1.60 -2.21
CA GLY A 70 -13.51 -0.64 -1.36
C GLY A 70 -15.02 -0.73 -1.50
N LEU A 71 -15.53 -0.89 -2.72
CA LEU A 71 -16.97 -1.10 -2.95
C LEU A 71 -17.47 -2.42 -2.37
N ALA A 72 -16.66 -3.48 -2.41
CA ALA A 72 -17.01 -4.78 -1.83
C ALA A 72 -17.04 -4.76 -0.29
N LEU A 73 -16.30 -3.84 0.33
CA LEU A 73 -16.24 -3.63 1.78
C LEU A 73 -17.13 -2.46 2.26
N ASP A 74 -18.00 -1.95 1.39
CA ASP A 74 -18.91 -0.82 1.69
C ASP A 74 -18.17 0.46 2.12
N CYS A 75 -16.97 0.69 1.58
CA CYS A 75 -16.17 1.86 1.88
C CYS A 75 -16.67 3.11 1.15
N ASP A 76 -16.43 4.26 1.75
CA ASP A 76 -16.47 5.55 1.08
C ASP A 76 -15.29 5.68 0.11
N ILE A 77 -15.56 5.87 -1.18
CA ILE A 77 -14.54 6.07 -2.21
C ILE A 77 -14.16 7.53 -2.31
N THR A 78 -12.90 7.85 -2.09
CA THR A 78 -12.38 9.22 -2.17
C THR A 78 -12.20 9.66 -3.63
N ARG A 79 -12.74 10.81 -4.01
CA ARG A 79 -12.58 11.36 -5.38
C ARG A 79 -11.24 12.03 -5.62
N GLU A 80 -10.58 12.44 -4.55
CA GLU A 80 -9.25 13.05 -4.56
C GLU A 80 -8.38 12.31 -3.56
N MET A 81 -7.36 11.61 -4.03
CA MET A 81 -6.43 10.86 -3.20
C MET A 81 -5.04 11.49 -3.21
N HIS A 82 -4.33 11.37 -2.09
CA HIS A 82 -2.93 11.78 -1.98
C HIS A 82 -2.07 10.61 -1.54
N PHE A 83 -0.84 10.61 -2.02
CA PHE A 83 0.19 9.68 -1.57
C PHE A 83 1.20 10.42 -0.70
N ASP A 84 1.57 9.78 0.37
CA ASP A 84 2.52 10.25 1.36
C ASP A 84 3.75 9.34 1.37
N ARG A 85 4.84 9.78 1.99
CA ARG A 85 6.02 8.96 2.26
C ARG A 85 6.11 8.66 3.74
N LYS A 86 6.24 7.39 4.07
CA LYS A 86 6.62 6.93 5.40
C LYS A 86 8.11 6.65 5.38
N ASN A 87 8.89 7.59 5.87
CA ASN A 87 10.35 7.44 5.93
C ASN A 87 10.75 6.57 7.11
N TYR A 88 11.45 5.49 6.84
CA TYR A 88 12.07 4.65 7.85
C TYR A 88 13.18 3.81 7.24
N PHE A 89 14.15 3.40 8.08
CA PHE A 89 15.31 2.64 7.63
C PHE A 89 15.18 1.19 8.09
N TYR A 90 15.16 0.28 7.13
CA TYR A 90 15.10 -1.15 7.36
C TYR A 90 15.96 -1.88 6.32
N ALA A 91 16.54 -3.02 6.70
CA ALA A 91 17.54 -3.70 5.87
C ALA A 91 17.01 -4.13 4.49
N ASP A 92 15.73 -4.46 4.37
CA ASP A 92 15.07 -4.87 3.13
C ASP A 92 14.35 -3.72 2.40
N LEU A 93 14.55 -2.48 2.85
CA LEU A 93 13.98 -1.27 2.25
C LEU A 93 15.09 -0.29 1.80
N PRO A 94 15.81 -0.57 0.70
CA PRO A 94 16.99 0.20 0.28
C PRO A 94 16.70 1.68 0.05
N LYS A 95 15.47 2.05 -0.37
CA LYS A 95 15.08 3.44 -0.61
C LYS A 95 14.88 4.27 0.65
N GLY A 96 14.79 3.64 1.83
CA GLY A 96 14.56 4.30 3.10
C GLY A 96 13.17 4.90 3.28
N TYR A 97 12.22 4.60 2.40
CA TYR A 97 10.82 5.04 2.51
C TYR A 97 9.85 4.05 1.86
N GLN A 98 8.63 4.09 2.34
CA GLN A 98 7.47 3.40 1.76
C GLN A 98 6.46 4.44 1.28
N ILE A 99 5.84 4.21 0.12
CA ILE A 99 4.71 5.03 -0.33
C ILE A 99 3.47 4.56 0.44
N THR A 100 2.75 5.50 0.98
CA THR A 100 1.57 5.26 1.81
C THR A 100 0.47 6.28 1.53
N GLN A 101 -0.65 6.17 2.21
CA GLN A 101 -1.72 7.17 2.24
C GLN A 101 -2.18 7.35 3.68
N ASP A 102 -2.21 8.58 4.17
CA ASP A 102 -2.66 8.93 5.51
C ASP A 102 -3.99 9.70 5.47
N LYS A 103 -3.94 10.95 5.06
CA LYS A 103 -5.09 11.86 5.16
C LYS A 103 -6.16 11.65 4.10
N LYS A 104 -5.76 11.30 2.88
CA LYS A 104 -6.65 11.11 1.73
C LYS A 104 -6.41 9.76 1.05
N PRO A 105 -6.72 8.65 1.72
CA PRO A 105 -6.62 7.32 1.13
C PRO A 105 -7.69 7.12 0.04
N ILE A 106 -7.54 6.09 -0.77
CA ILE A 106 -8.52 5.72 -1.81
C ILE A 106 -9.87 5.36 -1.19
N CYS A 107 -9.87 4.64 -0.07
CA CYS A 107 -11.06 4.15 0.60
C CYS A 107 -11.01 4.44 2.11
N LYS A 108 -12.17 4.68 2.70
CA LYS A 108 -12.37 4.91 4.15
C LYS A 108 -13.61 4.19 4.64
N ASN A 109 -13.68 3.98 5.96
CA ASN A 109 -14.90 3.56 6.64
C ASN A 109 -15.52 2.26 6.11
N GLY A 110 -14.69 1.27 5.83
CA GLY A 110 -15.14 -0.06 5.43
C GLY A 110 -15.26 -1.03 6.59
#